data_81763150ef30615482ec108b752ad409
#
_entry.id   81763150ef30615482ec108b752ad409
#
_cell.length_a   1.000
_cell.length_b   1.000
_cell.length_c   1.000
_cell.angle_alpha   90.00
_cell.angle_beta   90.00
_cell.angle_gamma   90.00
#
_symmetry.space_group_name_H-M   'P 1'
#
loop_
_entity.id
_entity.type
_entity.pdbx_description
1 polymer ?
#
loop_
_entity_poly.entity_id
_entity_poly.type
_entity_poly.pdbx_seq_one_letter_code
_entity_poly.pdbx_strand_id
1 'polypeptide(L)' 'ATELSERLKTLSPDGQRKVMNVLEALITEFQ' A
#
# COMPACT_ATOMS: atom_id res chain seq x y z
N ALA A 1 -4.95 9.55 13.90
CA ALA A 1 -3.55 9.19 13.68
C ALA A 1 -3.44 8.15 12.59
N THR A 2 -2.74 8.47 11.54
CA THR A 2 -2.63 7.59 10.38
C THR A 2 -1.17 7.24 10.15
N GLU A 3 -0.63 6.51 11.12
CA GLU A 3 0.78 6.15 11.07
C GLU A 3 1.13 5.36 9.82
N LEU A 4 0.24 4.45 9.43
CA LEU A 4 0.46 3.65 8.25
C LEU A 4 0.49 4.50 6.98
N SER A 5 -0.41 5.47 6.90
CA SER A 5 -0.44 6.37 5.75
C SER A 5 0.86 7.18 5.63
N GLU A 6 1.37 7.62 6.77
CA GLU A 6 2.60 8.39 6.77
C GLU A 6 3.78 7.53 6.35
N ARG A 7 3.82 6.28 6.79
CA ARG A 7 4.89 5.36 6.39
C ARG A 7 4.84 5.08 4.89
N LEU A 8 3.64 4.97 4.35
CA LEU A 8 3.48 4.76 2.91
C LEU A 8 4.03 5.94 2.13
N LYS A 9 3.82 7.15 2.64
CA LYS A 9 4.30 8.35 1.96
C LYS A 9 5.82 8.45 1.96
N THR A 10 6.49 7.81 2.91
CA THR A 10 7.94 7.84 2.96
C THR A 10 8.60 6.87 2.00
N LEU A 11 7.82 5.98 1.40
CA LEU A 11 8.35 5.04 0.43
C LEU A 11 8.62 5.72 -0.90
N SER A 12 9.59 5.17 -1.64
CA SER A 12 9.83 5.64 -2.99
C SER A 12 8.60 5.36 -3.86
N PRO A 13 8.46 6.05 -5.01
CA PRO A 13 7.32 5.78 -5.89
C PRO A 13 7.23 4.32 -6.31
N ASP A 14 8.36 3.68 -6.50
CA ASP A 14 8.38 2.27 -6.86
C ASP A 14 7.84 1.41 -5.73
N GLY A 15 8.26 1.72 -4.51
CA GLY A 15 7.77 0.99 -3.34
C GLY A 15 6.28 1.18 -3.14
N GLN A 16 5.78 2.40 -3.36
CA GLN A 16 4.36 2.67 -3.24
C GLN A 16 3.55 1.85 -4.24
N ARG A 17 4.05 1.74 -5.47
CA ARG A 17 3.39 0.97 -6.50
C ARG A 17 3.30 -0.51 -6.12
N LYS A 18 4.38 -1.05 -5.58
CA LYS A 18 4.39 -2.44 -5.16
C LYS A 18 3.39 -2.70 -4.04
N VAL A 19 3.32 -1.78 -3.09
CA VAL A 19 2.35 -1.91 -2.01
C VAL A 19 0.93 -1.87 -2.54
N MET A 20 0.65 -0.99 -3.49
CA MET A 20 -0.68 -0.91 -4.08
C MET A 20 -1.06 -2.20 -4.79
N ASN A 21 -0.10 -2.80 -5.49
CA ASN A 21 -0.36 -4.07 -6.17
C ASN A 21 -0.73 -5.16 -5.17
N VAL A 22 -0.02 -5.22 -4.06
CA VAL A 22 -0.31 -6.21 -3.02
C VAL A 22 -1.68 -5.95 -2.41
N LEU A 23 -2.00 -4.69 -2.15
CA LEU A 23 -3.30 -4.33 -1.59
C LEU A 23 -4.44 -4.74 -2.52
N GLU A 24 -4.28 -4.53 -3.81
CA GLU A 24 -5.32 -4.92 -4.76
C GLU A 24 -5.54 -6.43 -4.74
N ALA A 25 -4.46 -7.19 -4.66
CA ALA A 25 -4.56 -8.63 -4.59
C ALA A 25 -5.30 -9.06 -3.33
N LEU A 26 -5.00 -8.42 -2.20
CA LEU A 26 -5.66 -8.74 -0.94
C LEU A 26 -7.15 -8.41 -1.00
N ILE A 27 -7.48 -7.27 -1.55
CA ILE A 27 -8.88 -6.85 -1.66
C ILE A 27 -9.66 -7.85 -2.49
N THR A 28 -9.06 -8.32 -3.57
CA THR A 28 -9.70 -9.32 -4.42
C THR A 28 -9.98 -10.60 -3.66
N GLU A 29 -9.06 -11.00 -2.78
CA GLU A 29 -9.23 -12.19 -1.99
C GLU A 29 -10.36 -12.05 -0.97
N PHE A 30 -10.55 -10.85 -0.45
CA PHE A 30 -11.57 -10.62 0.57
C PHE A 30 -12.96 -10.36 0.00
N GLN A 31 -13.08 -10.14 -1.28
CA GLN A 31 -14.39 -9.90 -1.91
C GLN A 31 -15.10 -11.20 -2.35
#